data_7a7bda36133202239617372e449fbb2d
#
_entry.id   7a7bda36133202239617372e449fbb2d
#
_cell.length_a   1.000
_cell.length_b   1.000
_cell.length_c   1.000
_cell.angle_alpha   90.00
_cell.angle_beta   90.00
_cell.angle_gamma   90.00
#
_symmetry.space_group_name_H-M   'P 1'
#
loop_
_entity.id
_entity.type
_entity.pdbx_description
1 polymer ?
#
loop_
_entity_poly.entity_id
_entity_poly.type
_entity_poly.pdbx_seq_one_letter_code
_entity_poly.pdbx_strand_id
1 'polypeptide(L)'
;MIMIKQTVLSAALAASAVANAAPLKLDVFNPGEAAIFPVASVIVSGASDAVLIDAQFSRGEALKLVERIRATGKHLTTVYVSHSDPDFYFGLDVIHAAFPDAKIVATPQTIAGIEKKKDAKVAFWGPILKDNAPQSIIVPQPLKGDTITLEGQALKIEGLKGATPERSYVWIPSIKTVAGGVVVFSGLHVWTADTQTAESRQQWLSTLKGIEALKPVTVVPGHFAPGAPLTPDSIAFTRDYLVKFESETAKAANSGALIARMKELYPNAGLNAALDTSAKVAKGEMKW
;
A
#
# COMPACT_ATOMS: atom_id res chain seq x y z
N MET A 1 80.69 17.93 5.63
CA MET A 1 79.95 16.60 5.75
C MET A 1 78.56 16.92 6.22
N ILE A 2 77.63 17.10 5.28
CA ILE A 2 76.23 17.50 5.55
C ILE A 2 75.40 16.22 5.51
N MET A 3 74.74 15.86 6.66
CA MET A 3 73.83 14.75 6.76
C MET A 3 72.41 15.23 6.42
N ILE A 4 71.83 14.68 5.30
CA ILE A 4 70.47 14.90 4.91
C ILE A 4 69.62 13.82 5.63
N LYS A 5 68.76 14.27 6.54
CA LYS A 5 67.73 13.39 7.15
C LYS A 5 66.54 13.25 6.17
N GLN A 6 66.35 12.06 5.66
CA GLN A 6 65.14 11.69 4.90
C GLN A 6 63.98 11.39 5.88
N THR A 7 62.94 12.18 5.82
CA THR A 7 61.70 11.95 6.56
C THR A 7 60.78 11.13 5.65
N VAL A 8 60.54 9.90 6.02
CA VAL A 8 59.57 9.02 5.32
C VAL A 8 58.17 9.33 5.83
N LEU A 9 57.33 9.92 4.97
CA LEU A 9 55.94 10.23 5.26
C LEU A 9 55.10 8.97 4.90
N SER A 10 54.71 8.22 5.90
CA SER A 10 53.78 7.05 5.71
C SER A 10 52.36 7.58 5.56
N ALA A 11 51.85 7.55 4.34
CA ALA A 11 50.42 7.79 4.07
C ALA A 11 49.60 6.54 4.40
N ALA A 12 48.86 6.56 5.49
CA ALA A 12 47.90 5.54 5.82
C ALA A 12 46.66 5.72 4.92
N LEU A 13 46.45 4.83 3.94
CA LEU A 13 45.18 4.71 3.21
C LEU A 13 44.15 4.13 4.16
N ALA A 14 43.21 4.93 4.64
CA ALA A 14 41.99 4.46 5.27
C ALA A 14 41.07 3.90 4.16
N ALA A 15 41.06 2.59 3.99
CA ALA A 15 40.08 1.92 3.19
C ALA A 15 38.73 1.98 3.93
N SER A 16 37.86 2.90 3.50
CA SER A 16 36.46 2.93 3.95
C SER A 16 35.79 1.64 3.44
N ALA A 17 35.60 0.68 4.32
CA ALA A 17 34.76 -0.47 4.04
C ALA A 17 33.34 0.05 3.80
N VAL A 18 32.88 0.07 2.57
CA VAL A 18 31.47 0.25 2.24
C VAL A 18 30.78 -0.99 2.79
N ALA A 19 30.21 -0.90 3.99
CA ALA A 19 29.35 -1.94 4.53
C ALA A 19 28.19 -2.10 3.55
N ASN A 20 28.21 -3.20 2.79
CA ASN A 20 27.08 -3.58 1.94
C ASN A 20 25.90 -3.87 2.88
N ALA A 21 24.89 -3.00 2.88
CA ALA A 21 23.69 -3.21 3.66
C ALA A 21 23.06 -4.57 3.23
N ALA A 22 22.65 -5.37 4.20
CA ALA A 22 21.98 -6.63 3.91
C ALA A 22 20.73 -6.37 3.03
N PRO A 23 20.42 -7.25 2.06
CA PRO A 23 19.25 -7.06 1.22
C PRO A 23 17.99 -7.08 2.05
N LEU A 24 17.07 -6.15 1.77
CA LEU A 24 15.76 -6.12 2.40
C LEU A 24 14.94 -7.34 2.00
N LYS A 25 14.16 -7.87 2.94
CA LYS A 25 13.24 -9.00 2.72
C LYS A 25 11.81 -8.52 2.86
N LEU A 26 10.92 -9.14 2.09
CA LEU A 26 9.48 -8.87 2.13
C LEU A 26 8.76 -10.08 2.73
N ASP A 27 7.86 -9.81 3.66
CA ASP A 27 6.82 -10.74 4.08
C ASP A 27 5.45 -10.05 3.80
N VAL A 28 4.69 -10.63 2.87
CA VAL A 28 3.41 -10.07 2.42
C VAL A 28 2.28 -10.84 3.08
N PHE A 29 1.46 -10.13 3.83
CA PHE A 29 0.25 -10.66 4.43
C PHE A 29 -0.97 -10.21 3.63
N ASN A 30 -1.79 -11.17 3.21
CA ASN A 30 -3.12 -10.97 2.64
C ASN A 30 -4.08 -11.86 3.43
N PRO A 31 -5.18 -11.33 4.00
CA PRO A 31 -6.10 -12.10 4.84
C PRO A 31 -6.94 -13.12 4.05
N GLY A 32 -6.96 -13.04 2.72
CA GLY A 32 -7.66 -13.97 1.85
C GLY A 32 -9.13 -13.64 1.64
N GLU A 33 -9.84 -14.59 1.02
CA GLU A 33 -11.25 -14.41 0.59
C GLU A 33 -12.24 -14.30 1.76
N ALA A 34 -11.87 -14.80 2.94
CA ALA A 34 -12.72 -14.69 4.13
C ALA A 34 -12.78 -13.27 4.70
N ALA A 35 -11.86 -12.40 4.32
CA ALA A 35 -11.87 -11.01 4.72
C ALA A 35 -12.88 -10.20 3.91
N ILE A 36 -13.45 -9.15 4.51
CA ILE A 36 -14.31 -8.21 3.81
C ILE A 36 -13.54 -7.53 2.67
N PHE A 37 -12.28 -7.16 2.96
CA PHE A 37 -11.33 -6.65 1.97
C PHE A 37 -10.02 -7.44 2.05
N PRO A 38 -9.58 -8.08 0.96
CA PRO A 38 -8.28 -8.74 0.89
C PRO A 38 -7.16 -7.69 0.66
N VAL A 39 -6.93 -6.85 1.68
CA VAL A 39 -5.91 -5.80 1.67
C VAL A 39 -4.55 -6.38 2.00
N ALA A 40 -3.51 -5.88 1.32
CA ALA A 40 -2.14 -6.26 1.60
C ALA A 40 -1.55 -5.47 2.78
N SER A 41 -0.85 -6.16 3.69
CA SER A 41 0.15 -5.55 4.56
C SER A 41 1.53 -6.10 4.22
N VAL A 42 2.55 -5.26 4.25
CA VAL A 42 3.91 -5.67 3.87
C VAL A 42 4.89 -5.37 4.99
N ILE A 43 5.53 -6.42 5.51
CA ILE A 43 6.64 -6.30 6.44
C ILE A 43 7.92 -6.24 5.62
N VAL A 44 8.61 -5.12 5.67
CA VAL A 44 9.93 -4.92 5.04
C VAL A 44 10.98 -5.06 6.13
N SER A 45 11.84 -6.07 6.05
CA SER A 45 12.84 -6.39 7.07
C SER A 45 14.26 -6.19 6.57
N GLY A 46 15.08 -5.52 7.37
CA GLY A 46 16.53 -5.49 7.25
C GLY A 46 17.22 -6.56 8.09
N ALA A 47 18.45 -6.29 8.51
CA ALA A 47 19.23 -7.20 9.36
C ALA A 47 18.69 -7.25 10.81
N SER A 48 18.26 -6.13 11.36
CA SER A 48 17.82 -5.97 12.76
C SER A 48 16.43 -5.36 12.88
N ASP A 49 16.06 -4.44 11.99
CA ASP A 49 14.86 -3.64 12.04
C ASP A 49 13.84 -4.02 10.95
N ALA A 50 12.60 -3.62 11.17
CA ALA A 50 11.52 -3.77 10.20
C ALA A 50 10.65 -2.51 10.12
N VAL A 51 10.02 -2.34 8.94
CA VAL A 51 8.95 -1.38 8.66
C VAL A 51 7.72 -2.16 8.25
N LEU A 52 6.57 -1.81 8.82
CA LEU A 52 5.26 -2.31 8.38
C LEU A 52 4.62 -1.29 7.44
N ILE A 53 4.10 -1.73 6.32
CA ILE A 53 3.24 -0.96 5.42
C ILE A 53 1.82 -1.51 5.57
N ASP A 54 0.89 -0.66 6.04
CA ASP A 54 -0.53 -0.90 6.28
C ASP A 54 -0.87 -1.94 7.37
N ALA A 55 -2.00 -1.72 8.08
CA ALA A 55 -2.26 -2.37 9.37
C ALA A 55 -3.51 -3.26 9.38
N GLN A 56 -4.10 -3.55 8.22
CA GLN A 56 -5.30 -4.37 8.09
C GLN A 56 -6.62 -3.71 8.52
N PHE A 57 -7.74 -4.34 8.11
CA PHE A 57 -9.09 -3.84 8.33
C PHE A 57 -9.67 -4.25 9.69
N SER A 58 -9.45 -5.48 10.10
CA SER A 58 -10.03 -6.01 11.33
C SER A 58 -8.99 -6.31 12.40
N ARG A 59 -9.41 -6.28 13.67
CA ARG A 59 -8.55 -6.65 14.80
C ARG A 59 -8.01 -8.06 14.69
N GLY A 60 -8.85 -9.02 14.24
CA GLY A 60 -8.42 -10.41 14.06
C GLY A 60 -7.33 -10.58 12.99
N GLU A 61 -7.40 -9.80 11.92
CA GLU A 61 -6.35 -9.77 10.88
C GLU A 61 -5.08 -9.08 11.39
N ALA A 62 -5.24 -7.97 12.12
CA ALA A 62 -4.11 -7.27 12.74
C ALA A 62 -3.37 -8.14 13.78
N LEU A 63 -4.08 -9.00 14.56
CA LEU A 63 -3.45 -9.95 15.46
C LEU A 63 -2.58 -10.97 14.71
N LYS A 64 -3.06 -11.52 13.60
CA LYS A 64 -2.25 -12.39 12.73
C LYS A 64 -1.02 -11.67 12.20
N LEU A 65 -1.17 -10.39 11.85
CA LEU A 65 -0.05 -9.56 11.39
C LEU A 65 0.97 -9.33 12.51
N VAL A 66 0.54 -9.12 13.77
CA VAL A 66 1.43 -9.05 14.94
C VAL A 66 2.26 -10.32 15.09
N GLU A 67 1.64 -11.49 14.94
CA GLU A 67 2.35 -12.78 15.01
C GLU A 67 3.42 -12.89 13.92
N ARG A 68 3.10 -12.47 12.68
CA ARG A 68 4.06 -12.47 11.58
C ARG A 68 5.22 -11.52 11.83
N ILE A 69 4.96 -10.30 12.33
CA ILE A 69 6.03 -9.35 12.68
C ILE A 69 6.94 -9.94 13.75
N ARG A 70 6.39 -10.54 14.80
CA ARG A 70 7.17 -11.22 15.87
C ARG A 70 7.99 -12.38 15.32
N ALA A 71 7.44 -13.15 14.38
CA ALA A 71 8.14 -14.27 13.74
C ALA A 71 9.36 -13.85 12.91
N THR A 72 9.42 -12.58 12.47
CA THR A 72 10.63 -12.06 11.81
C THR A 72 11.82 -11.96 12.75
N GLY A 73 11.58 -11.87 14.07
CA GLY A 73 12.59 -11.59 15.08
C GLY A 73 13.22 -10.19 14.96
N LYS A 74 12.60 -9.29 14.19
CA LYS A 74 13.09 -7.92 13.96
C LYS A 74 12.38 -6.91 14.84
N HIS A 75 13.07 -5.80 15.14
CA HIS A 75 12.50 -4.67 15.86
C HIS A 75 11.65 -3.83 14.88
N LEU A 76 10.35 -3.73 15.13
CA LEU A 76 9.46 -2.89 14.33
C LEU A 76 9.70 -1.41 14.70
N THR A 77 10.28 -0.64 13.79
CA THR A 77 10.62 0.77 14.03
C THR A 77 9.55 1.73 13.54
N THR A 78 8.86 1.36 12.46
CA THR A 78 7.91 2.25 11.78
C THR A 78 6.74 1.46 11.22
N VAL A 79 5.55 2.02 11.36
CA VAL A 79 4.32 1.62 10.67
C VAL A 79 3.94 2.76 9.72
N TYR A 80 3.90 2.50 8.44
CA TYR A 80 3.46 3.45 7.42
C TYR A 80 2.04 3.12 6.97
N VAL A 81 1.13 4.09 7.07
CA VAL A 81 -0.22 3.98 6.53
C VAL A 81 -0.26 4.64 5.17
N SER A 82 -0.48 3.85 4.14
CA SER A 82 -0.37 4.29 2.75
C SER A 82 -1.63 4.95 2.20
N HIS A 83 -2.80 4.65 2.76
CA HIS A 83 -4.08 5.16 2.29
C HIS A 83 -5.05 5.48 3.45
N SER A 84 -6.04 6.34 3.20
CA SER A 84 -7.01 6.80 4.21
C SER A 84 -8.27 5.95 4.33
N ASP A 85 -8.39 4.85 3.60
CA ASP A 85 -9.49 3.91 3.77
C ASP A 85 -9.27 2.99 4.97
N PRO A 86 -10.36 2.57 5.66
CA PRO A 86 -10.30 1.88 6.93
C PRO A 86 -9.47 0.59 6.92
N ASP A 87 -9.46 -0.11 5.81
CA ASP A 87 -8.75 -1.37 5.63
C ASP A 87 -7.22 -1.24 5.65
N PHE A 88 -6.70 -0.02 5.56
CA PHE A 88 -5.27 0.28 5.70
C PHE A 88 -4.87 0.63 7.13
N TYR A 89 -5.82 1.05 8.02
CA TYR A 89 -5.45 1.60 9.32
C TYR A 89 -6.31 1.17 10.53
N PHE A 90 -7.44 0.50 10.35
CA PHE A 90 -8.30 0.11 11.48
C PHE A 90 -7.61 -0.84 12.45
N GLY A 91 -6.66 -1.66 12.00
CA GLY A 91 -5.88 -2.56 12.86
C GLY A 91 -4.77 -1.88 13.67
N LEU A 92 -4.60 -0.56 13.56
CA LEU A 92 -3.49 0.16 14.24
C LEU A 92 -3.55 0.08 15.76
N ASP A 93 -4.71 -0.03 16.38
CA ASP A 93 -4.83 -0.18 17.84
C ASP A 93 -4.18 -1.47 18.34
N VAL A 94 -4.32 -2.55 17.57
CA VAL A 94 -3.69 -3.85 17.85
C VAL A 94 -2.18 -3.78 17.63
N ILE A 95 -1.74 -3.18 16.51
CA ILE A 95 -0.32 -3.04 16.19
C ILE A 95 0.37 -2.17 17.23
N HIS A 96 -0.21 -1.02 17.60
CA HIS A 96 0.37 -0.12 18.60
C HIS A 96 0.45 -0.75 20.00
N ALA A 97 -0.57 -1.50 20.40
CA ALA A 97 -0.54 -2.21 21.67
C ALA A 97 0.57 -3.29 21.73
N ALA A 98 0.87 -3.93 20.58
CA ALA A 98 1.91 -4.94 20.48
C ALA A 98 3.33 -4.36 20.31
N PHE A 99 3.45 -3.17 19.73
CA PHE A 99 4.72 -2.49 19.38
C PHE A 99 4.62 -0.99 19.70
N PRO A 100 4.58 -0.61 20.99
CA PRO A 100 4.32 0.77 21.42
C PRO A 100 5.42 1.76 20.99
N ASP A 101 6.64 1.28 20.77
CA ASP A 101 7.80 2.11 20.38
C ASP A 101 7.84 2.39 18.87
N ALA A 102 7.05 1.67 18.06
CA ALA A 102 6.99 1.88 16.63
C ALA A 102 6.33 3.22 16.28
N LYS A 103 6.98 4.01 15.43
CA LYS A 103 6.40 5.26 14.93
C LYS A 103 5.31 4.97 13.90
N ILE A 104 4.10 5.45 14.14
CA ILE A 104 2.99 5.32 13.19
C ILE A 104 2.92 6.61 12.38
N VAL A 105 3.18 6.53 11.07
CA VAL A 105 3.30 7.69 10.18
C VAL A 105 2.49 7.50 8.90
N ALA A 106 2.07 8.63 8.32
CA ALA A 106 1.44 8.70 7.00
C ALA A 106 1.77 10.04 6.32
N THR A 107 1.43 10.17 5.05
CA THR A 107 1.50 11.47 4.36
C THR A 107 0.48 12.44 4.95
N PRO A 108 0.71 13.77 4.88
CA PRO A 108 -0.29 14.75 5.29
C PRO A 108 -1.65 14.57 4.58
N GLN A 109 -1.65 14.14 3.32
CA GLN A 109 -2.85 13.89 2.53
C GLN A 109 -3.63 12.70 3.07
N THR A 110 -2.95 11.60 3.40
CA THR A 110 -3.56 10.41 4.03
C THR A 110 -4.16 10.77 5.40
N ILE A 111 -3.42 11.52 6.23
CA ILE A 111 -3.89 11.97 7.55
C ILE A 111 -5.15 12.83 7.42
N ALA A 112 -5.15 13.81 6.50
CA ALA A 112 -6.32 14.65 6.25
C ALA A 112 -7.54 13.82 5.81
N GLY A 113 -7.33 12.78 4.99
CA GLY A 113 -8.38 11.85 4.58
C GLY A 113 -8.94 11.03 5.75
N ILE A 114 -8.07 10.52 6.63
CA ILE A 114 -8.46 9.78 7.84
C ILE A 114 -9.27 10.70 8.76
N GLU A 115 -8.74 11.87 9.11
CA GLU A 115 -9.39 12.83 10.02
C GLU A 115 -10.78 13.23 9.51
N LYS A 116 -10.93 13.44 8.22
CA LYS A 116 -12.21 13.82 7.61
C LYS A 116 -13.28 12.73 7.71
N LYS A 117 -12.89 11.45 7.66
CA LYS A 117 -13.82 10.33 7.45
C LYS A 117 -13.89 9.34 8.62
N LYS A 118 -12.93 9.33 9.55
CA LYS A 118 -12.78 8.28 10.58
C LYS A 118 -14.04 7.97 11.36
N ASP A 119 -14.75 9.01 11.83
CA ASP A 119 -15.93 8.83 12.67
C ASP A 119 -17.10 8.20 11.89
N ALA A 120 -17.33 8.67 10.65
CA ALA A 120 -18.32 8.09 9.75
C ALA A 120 -17.97 6.64 9.36
N LYS A 121 -16.69 6.35 9.14
CA LYS A 121 -16.21 4.99 8.83
C LYS A 121 -16.38 4.05 10.03
N VAL A 122 -16.12 4.50 11.25
CA VAL A 122 -16.37 3.71 12.49
C VAL A 122 -17.86 3.47 12.68
N ALA A 123 -18.69 4.50 12.50
CA ALA A 123 -20.15 4.36 12.62
C ALA A 123 -20.73 3.36 11.61
N PHE A 124 -20.20 3.32 10.40
CA PHE A 124 -20.64 2.40 9.36
C PHE A 124 -20.10 0.96 9.55
N TRP A 125 -18.79 0.82 9.75
CA TRP A 125 -18.14 -0.49 9.81
C TRP A 125 -18.20 -1.16 11.18
N GLY A 126 -18.31 -0.38 12.26
CA GLY A 126 -18.35 -0.92 13.63
C GLY A 126 -19.42 -2.00 13.83
N PRO A 127 -20.71 -1.76 13.48
CA PRO A 127 -21.76 -2.78 13.58
C PRO A 127 -21.51 -4.04 12.73
N ILE A 128 -20.80 -3.91 11.61
CA ILE A 128 -20.46 -5.01 10.70
C ILE A 128 -19.30 -5.84 11.27
N LEU A 129 -18.26 -5.18 11.74
CA LEU A 129 -17.05 -5.81 12.30
C LEU A 129 -17.26 -6.36 13.71
N LYS A 130 -18.22 -5.81 14.48
CA LYS A 130 -18.51 -6.21 15.87
C LYS A 130 -17.24 -6.20 16.74
N ASP A 131 -16.88 -7.33 17.36
CA ASP A 131 -15.69 -7.48 18.20
C ASP A 131 -14.36 -7.32 17.44
N ASN A 132 -14.41 -7.40 16.11
CA ASN A 132 -13.28 -7.13 15.22
C ASN A 132 -13.17 -5.66 14.81
N ALA A 133 -14.07 -4.78 15.26
CA ALA A 133 -13.93 -3.34 15.05
C ALA A 133 -12.75 -2.76 15.88
N PRO A 134 -12.11 -1.68 15.42
CA PRO A 134 -11.08 -1.02 16.22
C PRO A 134 -11.65 -0.54 17.57
N GLN A 135 -10.91 -0.72 18.65
CA GLN A 135 -11.29 -0.20 19.97
C GLN A 135 -11.01 1.30 20.10
N SER A 136 -10.03 1.78 19.33
CA SER A 136 -9.72 3.20 19.20
C SER A 136 -9.13 3.47 17.81
N ILE A 137 -9.38 4.66 17.29
CA ILE A 137 -8.75 5.09 16.03
C ILE A 137 -7.45 5.79 16.37
N ILE A 138 -6.35 5.23 15.83
CA ILE A 138 -5.04 5.87 15.89
C ILE A 138 -4.83 6.65 14.60
N VAL A 139 -4.68 7.97 14.73
CA VAL A 139 -4.33 8.83 13.61
C VAL A 139 -2.81 8.89 13.51
N PRO A 140 -2.21 8.55 12.35
CA PRO A 140 -0.77 8.59 12.15
C PRO A 140 -0.18 10.00 12.33
N GLN A 141 1.09 10.07 12.72
CA GLN A 141 1.86 11.31 12.70
C GLN A 141 2.31 11.65 11.26
N PRO A 142 2.51 12.93 10.93
CA PRO A 142 2.95 13.31 9.60
C PRO A 142 4.39 12.82 9.33
N LEU A 143 4.56 12.11 8.22
CA LEU A 143 5.87 11.74 7.71
C LEU A 143 6.64 13.01 7.32
N LYS A 144 7.87 13.15 7.79
CA LYS A 144 8.75 14.23 7.38
C LYS A 144 9.42 13.88 6.04
N GLY A 145 9.10 14.64 5.01
CA GLY A 145 9.57 14.37 3.65
C GLY A 145 8.79 13.25 2.98
N ASP A 146 9.43 12.51 2.09
CA ASP A 146 8.86 11.47 1.25
C ASP A 146 9.59 10.11 1.36
N THR A 147 10.42 9.94 2.38
CA THR A 147 11.28 8.75 2.49
C THR A 147 11.32 8.23 3.93
N ILE A 148 11.09 6.93 4.08
CA ILE A 148 11.37 6.16 5.28
C ILE A 148 12.70 5.46 5.06
N THR A 149 13.61 5.53 6.05
CA THR A 149 14.90 4.86 5.97
C THR A 149 14.90 3.61 6.85
N LEU A 150 15.22 2.46 6.27
CA LEU A 150 15.43 1.20 6.97
C LEU A 150 16.87 0.76 6.79
N GLU A 151 17.67 0.83 7.84
CA GLU A 151 19.10 0.47 7.83
C GLU A 151 19.89 1.07 6.64
N GLY A 152 19.69 2.37 6.41
CA GLY A 152 20.33 3.11 5.33
C GLY A 152 19.70 2.93 3.93
N GLN A 153 18.71 2.06 3.80
CA GLN A 153 17.99 1.83 2.54
C GLN A 153 16.67 2.62 2.51
N ALA A 154 16.37 3.22 1.35
CA ALA A 154 15.21 4.09 1.19
C ALA A 154 13.94 3.30 0.83
N LEU A 155 12.85 3.59 1.54
CA LEU A 155 11.47 3.31 1.15
C LEU A 155 10.86 4.66 0.75
N LYS A 156 10.74 4.93 -0.54
CA LYS A 156 10.28 6.23 -1.07
C LYS A 156 8.78 6.24 -1.26
N ILE A 157 8.14 7.29 -0.79
CA ILE A 157 6.72 7.51 -1.01
C ILE A 157 6.58 8.28 -2.32
N GLU A 158 6.05 7.63 -3.33
CA GLU A 158 5.89 8.15 -4.69
C GLU A 158 4.43 8.53 -4.97
N GLY A 159 4.19 9.32 -6.02
CA GLY A 159 2.85 9.77 -6.41
C GLY A 159 2.42 11.09 -5.77
N LEU A 160 3.16 11.63 -4.80
CA LEU A 160 2.79 12.82 -4.03
C LEU A 160 2.68 14.11 -4.86
N LYS A 161 3.37 14.19 -6.00
CA LYS A 161 3.37 15.34 -6.92
C LYS A 161 2.40 15.16 -8.10
N GLY A 162 1.68 14.05 -8.12
CA GLY A 162 0.70 13.75 -9.15
C GLY A 162 -0.63 14.49 -8.93
N ALA A 163 -1.58 14.24 -9.80
CA ALA A 163 -2.93 14.80 -9.72
C ALA A 163 -3.77 14.20 -8.58
N THR A 164 -3.36 13.04 -8.06
CA THR A 164 -4.01 12.29 -6.97
C THR A 164 -3.02 11.96 -5.87
N PRO A 165 -2.49 12.98 -5.12
CA PRO A 165 -1.44 12.78 -4.14
C PRO A 165 -1.87 11.92 -2.93
N GLU A 166 -3.18 11.76 -2.71
CA GLU A 166 -3.77 10.83 -1.75
C GLU A 166 -3.64 9.35 -2.17
N ARG A 167 -3.30 9.08 -3.43
CA ARG A 167 -3.07 7.74 -3.99
C ARG A 167 -1.58 7.46 -4.17
N SER A 168 -0.82 7.70 -3.10
CA SER A 168 0.61 7.41 -3.05
C SER A 168 0.88 5.90 -2.94
N TYR A 169 2.12 5.51 -3.22
CA TYR A 169 2.62 4.14 -3.08
C TYR A 169 4.07 4.18 -2.59
N VAL A 170 4.58 3.04 -2.14
CA VAL A 170 5.96 2.90 -1.67
C VAL A 170 6.82 2.27 -2.76
N TRP A 171 7.91 2.94 -3.14
CA TRP A 171 8.96 2.42 -4.00
C TRP A 171 10.20 2.07 -3.17
N ILE A 172 10.70 0.84 -3.27
CA ILE A 172 11.90 0.35 -2.59
C ILE A 172 12.98 0.06 -3.64
N PRO A 173 13.85 1.05 -3.96
CA PRO A 173 14.80 0.94 -5.08
C PRO A 173 15.77 -0.23 -4.95
N SER A 174 16.25 -0.52 -3.74
CA SER A 174 17.28 -1.55 -3.50
C SER A 174 16.84 -2.96 -3.89
N ILE A 175 15.53 -3.23 -3.85
CA ILE A 175 14.93 -4.51 -4.22
C ILE A 175 13.91 -4.36 -5.37
N LYS A 176 13.87 -3.20 -6.05
CA LYS A 176 12.98 -2.88 -7.17
C LYS A 176 11.53 -3.29 -6.92
N THR A 177 11.00 -2.95 -5.75
CA THR A 177 9.67 -3.34 -5.30
C THR A 177 8.75 -2.13 -5.16
N VAL A 178 7.50 -2.28 -5.61
CA VAL A 178 6.39 -1.38 -5.32
C VAL A 178 5.43 -2.06 -4.36
N ALA A 179 4.98 -1.36 -3.32
CA ALA A 179 4.04 -1.86 -2.31
C ALA A 179 3.20 -0.69 -1.72
N GLY A 180 2.13 -1.05 -1.02
CA GLY A 180 1.25 -0.06 -0.37
C GLY A 180 0.42 0.77 -1.36
N GLY A 181 -0.54 1.49 -0.83
CA GLY A 181 -1.51 2.26 -1.62
C GLY A 181 -2.59 1.42 -2.28
N VAL A 182 -3.61 2.11 -2.79
CA VAL A 182 -4.79 1.52 -3.43
C VAL A 182 -4.70 1.60 -4.96
N VAL A 183 -3.48 1.75 -5.49
CA VAL A 183 -3.27 2.04 -6.92
C VAL A 183 -3.31 0.78 -7.77
N VAL A 184 -2.83 -0.36 -7.25
CA VAL A 184 -2.70 -1.61 -7.99
C VAL A 184 -3.60 -2.69 -7.40
N PHE A 185 -4.32 -3.39 -8.27
CA PHE A 185 -5.17 -4.54 -7.96
C PHE A 185 -4.68 -5.77 -8.76
N SER A 186 -5.02 -6.98 -8.29
CA SER A 186 -4.76 -8.21 -9.06
C SER A 186 -5.80 -9.28 -8.76
N GLY A 187 -6.43 -9.84 -9.80
CA GLY A 187 -7.41 -10.92 -9.67
C GLY A 187 -8.73 -10.54 -8.97
N LEU A 188 -8.97 -9.26 -8.76
CA LEU A 188 -10.17 -8.71 -8.10
C LEU A 188 -10.82 -7.65 -8.96
N HIS A 189 -12.13 -7.46 -8.81
CA HIS A 189 -12.78 -6.27 -9.33
C HIS A 189 -12.23 -5.02 -8.66
N VAL A 190 -11.87 -4.02 -9.46
CA VAL A 190 -11.23 -2.79 -9.00
C VAL A 190 -12.27 -1.86 -8.38
N TRP A 191 -11.97 -1.33 -7.20
CA TRP A 191 -12.81 -0.34 -6.53
C TRP A 191 -12.67 1.03 -7.19
N THR A 192 -13.68 1.45 -7.95
CA THR A 192 -13.70 2.74 -8.65
C THR A 192 -14.70 3.75 -8.05
N ALA A 193 -15.41 3.39 -6.97
CA ALA A 193 -16.42 4.26 -6.35
C ALA A 193 -15.85 5.61 -5.84
N ASP A 194 -14.56 5.65 -5.46
CA ASP A 194 -13.87 6.88 -5.05
C ASP A 194 -13.26 7.66 -6.24
N THR A 195 -13.29 7.09 -7.45
CA THR A 195 -12.82 7.74 -8.70
C THR A 195 -13.98 7.90 -9.68
N GLN A 196 -14.93 8.77 -9.31
CA GLN A 196 -16.24 8.82 -9.94
C GLN A 196 -16.25 9.43 -11.35
N THR A 197 -15.23 10.23 -11.71
CA THR A 197 -15.17 10.91 -13.02
C THR A 197 -14.21 10.20 -13.98
N ALA A 198 -14.45 10.32 -15.27
CA ALA A 198 -13.53 9.86 -16.30
C ALA A 198 -12.13 10.47 -16.14
N GLU A 199 -12.06 11.76 -15.75
CA GLU A 199 -10.81 12.46 -15.50
C GLU A 199 -10.04 11.83 -14.31
N SER A 200 -10.69 11.54 -13.18
CA SER A 200 -10.04 10.91 -12.04
C SER A 200 -9.50 9.50 -12.36
N ARG A 201 -10.22 8.74 -13.20
CA ARG A 201 -9.73 7.44 -13.68
C ARG A 201 -8.57 7.59 -14.67
N GLN A 202 -8.58 8.64 -15.51
CA GLN A 202 -7.44 8.96 -16.39
C GLN A 202 -6.19 9.36 -15.60
N GLN A 203 -6.37 10.09 -14.49
CA GLN A 203 -5.28 10.41 -13.56
C GLN A 203 -4.71 9.15 -12.89
N TRP A 204 -5.57 8.19 -12.54
CA TRP A 204 -5.14 6.88 -12.04
C TRP A 204 -4.31 6.11 -13.08
N LEU A 205 -4.74 6.08 -14.34
CA LEU A 205 -3.94 5.50 -15.43
C LEU A 205 -2.57 6.15 -15.56
N SER A 206 -2.49 7.46 -15.37
CA SER A 206 -1.21 8.19 -15.35
C SER A 206 -0.29 7.76 -14.21
N THR A 207 -0.84 7.50 -13.01
CA THR A 207 -0.10 6.98 -11.87
C THR A 207 0.44 5.58 -12.16
N LEU A 208 -0.38 4.68 -12.74
CA LEU A 208 0.07 3.35 -13.16
C LEU A 208 1.23 3.41 -14.16
N LYS A 209 1.18 4.33 -15.13
CA LYS A 209 2.29 4.58 -16.07
C LYS A 209 3.55 5.04 -15.35
N GLY A 210 3.41 5.86 -14.29
CA GLY A 210 4.53 6.24 -13.42
C GLY A 210 5.18 5.05 -12.74
N ILE A 211 4.37 4.10 -12.22
CA ILE A 211 4.86 2.86 -11.62
C ILE A 211 5.59 2.00 -12.65
N GLU A 212 5.04 1.82 -13.86
CA GLU A 212 5.70 1.08 -14.95
C GLU A 212 7.08 1.68 -15.30
N ALA A 213 7.22 3.01 -15.27
CA ALA A 213 8.47 3.69 -15.57
C ALA A 213 9.59 3.42 -14.54
N LEU A 214 9.26 3.04 -13.30
CA LEU A 214 10.22 2.60 -12.29
C LEU A 214 10.82 1.24 -12.60
N LYS A 215 10.23 0.47 -13.53
CA LYS A 215 10.63 -0.89 -13.90
C LYS A 215 10.76 -1.81 -12.68
N PRO A 216 9.69 -1.94 -11.86
CA PRO A 216 9.73 -2.81 -10.69
C PRO A 216 9.92 -4.27 -11.11
N VAL A 217 10.53 -5.07 -10.25
CA VAL A 217 10.62 -6.53 -10.38
C VAL A 217 9.49 -7.19 -9.59
N THR A 218 9.18 -6.61 -8.44
CA THR A 218 8.08 -7.06 -7.58
C THR A 218 7.05 -5.93 -7.44
N VAL A 219 5.78 -6.27 -7.59
CA VAL A 219 4.66 -5.37 -7.31
C VAL A 219 3.72 -6.08 -6.35
N VAL A 220 3.54 -5.52 -5.16
CA VAL A 220 2.55 -5.98 -4.19
C VAL A 220 1.32 -5.10 -4.36
N PRO A 221 0.23 -5.60 -4.96
CA PRO A 221 -0.99 -4.81 -5.08
C PRO A 221 -1.59 -4.50 -3.71
N GLY A 222 -2.26 -3.34 -3.57
CA GLY A 222 -2.98 -3.02 -2.34
C GLY A 222 -4.10 -4.01 -2.05
N HIS A 223 -4.74 -4.50 -3.11
CA HIS A 223 -5.74 -5.58 -3.05
C HIS A 223 -5.47 -6.63 -4.11
N PHE A 224 -5.42 -7.89 -3.71
CA PHE A 224 -5.22 -8.99 -4.65
C PHE A 224 -5.88 -10.28 -4.20
N ALA A 225 -6.28 -11.10 -5.18
CA ALA A 225 -6.84 -12.41 -4.92
C ALA A 225 -5.77 -13.37 -4.36
N PRO A 226 -6.11 -14.29 -3.45
CA PRO A 226 -5.17 -15.29 -2.95
C PRO A 226 -4.49 -16.05 -4.09
N GLY A 227 -3.16 -16.19 -4.01
CA GLY A 227 -2.37 -16.85 -5.03
C GLY A 227 -2.07 -16.02 -6.28
N ALA A 228 -2.56 -14.78 -6.38
CA ALA A 228 -2.16 -13.88 -7.47
C ALA A 228 -0.65 -13.60 -7.41
N PRO A 229 0.05 -13.61 -8.55
CA PRO A 229 1.48 -13.36 -8.59
C PRO A 229 1.79 -11.90 -8.24
N LEU A 230 2.86 -11.68 -7.45
CA LEU A 230 3.34 -10.36 -7.06
C LEU A 230 4.30 -9.80 -8.13
N THR A 231 3.81 -9.69 -9.36
CA THR A 231 4.57 -9.28 -10.54
C THR A 231 4.06 -7.96 -11.13
N PRO A 232 4.83 -7.32 -12.00
CA PRO A 232 4.38 -6.14 -12.74
C PRO A 232 3.10 -6.35 -13.58
N ASP A 233 2.69 -7.59 -13.86
CA ASP A 233 1.47 -7.90 -14.60
C ASP A 233 0.20 -7.34 -13.92
N SER A 234 0.25 -7.18 -12.60
CA SER A 234 -0.82 -6.54 -11.82
C SER A 234 -1.08 -5.08 -12.22
N ILE A 235 -0.05 -4.37 -12.68
CA ILE A 235 -0.17 -3.00 -13.20
C ILE A 235 -0.96 -3.03 -14.51
N ALA A 236 -0.62 -3.95 -15.42
CA ALA A 236 -1.32 -4.14 -16.68
C ALA A 236 -2.78 -4.55 -16.45
N PHE A 237 -3.03 -5.51 -15.51
CA PHE A 237 -4.36 -5.91 -15.12
C PHE A 237 -5.21 -4.71 -14.67
N THR A 238 -4.68 -3.88 -13.77
CA THR A 238 -5.41 -2.72 -13.23
C THR A 238 -5.69 -1.70 -14.33
N ARG A 239 -4.70 -1.38 -15.16
CA ARG A 239 -4.83 -0.48 -16.30
C ARG A 239 -5.93 -0.95 -17.26
N ASP A 240 -5.86 -2.21 -17.69
CA ASP A 240 -6.79 -2.78 -18.65
C ASP A 240 -8.21 -2.86 -18.08
N TYR A 241 -8.34 -3.15 -16.78
CA TYR A 241 -9.62 -3.10 -16.08
C TYR A 241 -10.23 -1.70 -16.10
N LEU A 242 -9.46 -0.66 -15.76
CA LEU A 242 -9.94 0.74 -15.75
C LEU A 242 -10.38 1.19 -17.14
N VAL A 243 -9.62 0.86 -18.19
CA VAL A 243 -9.96 1.17 -19.59
C VAL A 243 -11.25 0.46 -20.00
N LYS A 244 -11.42 -0.80 -19.65
CA LYS A 244 -12.64 -1.56 -19.93
C LYS A 244 -13.84 -1.03 -19.13
N PHE A 245 -13.65 -0.78 -17.84
CA PHE A 245 -14.70 -0.23 -16.98
C PHE A 245 -15.23 1.11 -17.56
N GLU A 246 -14.33 2.04 -17.96
CA GLU A 246 -14.72 3.31 -18.57
C GLU A 246 -15.52 3.09 -19.87
N SER A 247 -15.00 2.27 -20.77
CA SER A 247 -15.64 1.98 -22.07
C SER A 247 -17.01 1.31 -21.91
N GLU A 248 -17.14 0.35 -21.00
CA GLU A 248 -18.40 -0.36 -20.77
C GLU A 248 -19.40 0.48 -19.96
N THR A 249 -18.93 1.36 -19.08
CA THR A 249 -19.80 2.34 -18.38
C THR A 249 -20.52 3.26 -19.37
N ALA A 250 -19.84 3.71 -20.42
CA ALA A 250 -20.44 4.56 -21.46
C ALA A 250 -21.52 3.84 -22.27
N LYS A 251 -21.42 2.52 -22.45
CA LYS A 251 -22.35 1.70 -23.25
C LYS A 251 -23.51 1.14 -22.44
N ALA A 252 -23.29 0.85 -21.16
CA ALA A 252 -24.28 0.20 -20.30
C ALA A 252 -25.46 1.13 -20.01
N ALA A 253 -26.68 0.63 -20.13
CA ALA A 253 -27.90 1.37 -19.84
C ALA A 253 -28.06 1.65 -18.31
N ASN A 254 -27.60 0.74 -17.45
CA ASN A 254 -27.70 0.80 -16.01
C ASN A 254 -26.58 0.01 -15.33
N SER A 255 -26.52 0.04 -13.99
CA SER A 255 -25.49 -0.69 -13.23
C SER A 255 -25.55 -2.20 -13.45
N GLY A 256 -26.75 -2.77 -13.56
CA GLY A 256 -26.93 -4.22 -13.79
C GLY A 256 -26.29 -4.69 -15.11
N ALA A 257 -26.49 -3.91 -16.20
CA ALA A 257 -25.86 -4.18 -17.48
C ALA A 257 -24.34 -4.05 -17.42
N LEU A 258 -23.81 -3.03 -16.70
CA LEU A 258 -22.39 -2.86 -16.50
C LEU A 258 -21.77 -4.00 -15.70
N ILE A 259 -22.42 -4.42 -14.60
CA ILE A 259 -21.98 -5.54 -13.76
C ILE A 259 -21.92 -6.83 -14.59
N ALA A 260 -22.98 -7.13 -15.34
CA ALA A 260 -23.02 -8.33 -16.19
C ALA A 260 -21.85 -8.33 -17.18
N ARG A 261 -21.62 -7.20 -17.85
CA ARG A 261 -20.55 -7.06 -18.84
C ARG A 261 -19.16 -7.17 -18.23
N MET A 262 -18.92 -6.56 -17.08
CA MET A 262 -17.62 -6.67 -16.40
C MET A 262 -17.33 -8.08 -15.89
N LYS A 263 -18.38 -8.84 -15.45
CA LYS A 263 -18.23 -10.26 -15.09
C LYS A 263 -17.92 -11.14 -16.30
N GLU A 264 -18.44 -10.84 -17.48
CA GLU A 264 -18.06 -11.55 -18.71
C GLU A 264 -16.59 -11.30 -19.09
N LEU A 265 -16.12 -10.06 -18.93
CA LEU A 265 -14.73 -9.67 -19.24
C LEU A 265 -13.73 -10.20 -18.22
N TYR A 266 -14.14 -10.32 -16.96
CA TYR A 266 -13.31 -10.74 -15.83
C TYR A 266 -14.00 -11.83 -15.00
N PRO A 267 -14.26 -13.03 -15.59
CA PRO A 267 -15.09 -14.07 -14.96
C PRO A 267 -14.50 -14.65 -13.67
N ASN A 268 -13.18 -14.52 -13.49
CA ASN A 268 -12.46 -15.04 -12.33
C ASN A 268 -12.10 -13.95 -11.31
N ALA A 269 -12.52 -12.69 -11.53
CA ALA A 269 -12.24 -11.64 -10.59
C ALA A 269 -13.11 -11.78 -9.32
N GLY A 270 -12.44 -11.80 -8.16
CA GLY A 270 -13.11 -11.76 -6.86
C GLY A 270 -13.62 -10.37 -6.50
N LEU A 271 -14.07 -10.20 -5.24
CA LEU A 271 -14.53 -8.92 -4.68
C LEU A 271 -15.71 -8.32 -5.46
N ASN A 272 -16.75 -9.12 -5.70
CA ASN A 272 -17.96 -8.70 -6.44
C ASN A 272 -18.64 -7.45 -5.84
N ALA A 273 -18.55 -7.25 -4.52
CA ALA A 273 -19.09 -6.07 -3.85
C ALA A 273 -18.43 -4.76 -4.34
N ALA A 274 -17.14 -4.80 -4.71
CA ALA A 274 -16.46 -3.66 -5.30
C ALA A 274 -17.05 -3.29 -6.66
N LEU A 275 -17.30 -4.29 -7.51
CA LEU A 275 -17.95 -4.07 -8.81
C LEU A 275 -19.38 -3.54 -8.65
N ASP A 276 -20.17 -4.15 -7.75
CA ASP A 276 -21.57 -3.74 -7.52
C ASP A 276 -21.66 -2.27 -7.09
N THR A 277 -20.89 -1.88 -6.09
CA THR A 277 -20.84 -0.48 -5.61
C THR A 277 -20.32 0.46 -6.69
N SER A 278 -19.19 0.12 -7.31
CA SER A 278 -18.58 0.96 -8.36
C SER A 278 -19.49 1.18 -9.55
N ALA A 279 -20.22 0.14 -9.99
CA ALA A 279 -21.15 0.24 -11.10
C ALA A 279 -22.37 1.12 -10.77
N LYS A 280 -22.94 0.97 -9.57
CA LYS A 280 -24.07 1.80 -9.11
C LYS A 280 -23.66 3.29 -9.01
N VAL A 281 -22.48 3.56 -8.46
CA VAL A 281 -21.93 4.92 -8.38
C VAL A 281 -21.68 5.49 -9.77
N ALA A 282 -21.03 4.73 -10.65
CA ALA A 282 -20.73 5.17 -12.02
C ALA A 282 -21.99 5.45 -12.87
N LYS A 283 -23.11 4.76 -12.58
CA LYS A 283 -24.38 4.97 -13.25
C LYS A 283 -25.31 5.97 -12.53
N GLY A 284 -24.86 6.59 -11.44
CA GLY A 284 -25.65 7.56 -10.67
C GLY A 284 -26.79 6.93 -9.86
N GLU A 285 -26.81 5.62 -9.67
CA GLU A 285 -27.81 4.87 -8.93
C GLU A 285 -27.49 4.80 -7.43
N MET A 286 -26.29 5.21 -7.04
CA MET A 286 -25.81 5.28 -5.65
C MET A 286 -24.95 6.51 -5.44
N LYS A 287 -25.14 7.18 -4.31
CA LYS A 287 -24.21 8.22 -3.82
C LYS A 287 -23.14 7.58 -2.94
N TRP A 288 -21.91 7.97 -3.15
CA TRP A 288 -20.75 7.47 -2.41
C TRP A 288 -19.93 8.62 -1.82
#